data_2f4188c1d5d9fc3ec40079c7765458cd
#
_entry.id   2f4188c1d5d9fc3ec40079c7765458cd
#
_cell.length_a   1.000
_cell.length_b   1.000
_cell.length_c   1.000
_cell.angle_alpha   90.00
_cell.angle_beta   90.00
_cell.angle_gamma   90.00
#
_symmetry.space_group_name_H-M   'P 1'
#
loop_
_entity.id
_entity.type
_entity.pdbx_description
1 polymer ?
#
loop_
_entity_poly.entity_id
_entity_poly.type
_entity_poly.pdbx_seq_one_letter_code
_entity_poly.pdbx_strand_id
1 'polypeptide(L)'
;MLLEYSLNKPAMVQGYPLHRLVMGLTDGQPALFVDAGQELLIRTSVELDAPSKEVMPFAEGDITAFELRACCGKKRKGKNIYFERKDWRSRHDWLKRRGEQLGFEPLTIHCTSDIATIDSGRSRSFRVDQTDFVGVLKVTDAQMFQKALACGVGSV
;
A
#
# COMPACT_ATOMS: atom_id res chain seq x y z
N MET A 1 17.37 1.78 -7.64
CA MET A 1 17.34 0.83 -6.51
C MET A 1 16.18 1.23 -5.60
N LEU A 2 15.35 0.29 -5.25
CA LEU A 2 14.22 0.52 -4.35
C LEU A 2 14.65 0.16 -2.92
N LEU A 3 14.46 1.08 -1.98
CA LEU A 3 14.91 0.98 -0.60
C LEU A 3 13.73 1.02 0.37
N GLU A 4 13.84 0.26 1.45
CA GLU A 4 12.90 0.29 2.57
C GLU A 4 13.57 0.86 3.81
N TYR A 5 12.85 1.73 4.48
CA TYR A 5 13.26 2.38 5.73
C TYR A 5 12.23 2.12 6.81
N SER A 6 12.69 1.91 8.04
CA SER A 6 11.85 1.94 9.23
C SER A 6 12.31 3.11 10.10
N LEU A 7 11.48 4.12 10.22
CA LEU A 7 11.79 5.33 10.97
C LEU A 7 10.88 5.44 12.19
N ASN A 8 11.43 5.90 13.31
CA ASN A 8 10.62 6.25 14.46
C ASN A 8 9.83 7.52 14.17
N LYS A 9 8.57 7.55 14.58
CA LYS A 9 7.75 8.73 14.51
C LYS A 9 6.96 8.95 15.81
N PRO A 10 6.61 10.18 16.14
CA PRO A 10 5.64 10.43 17.21
C PRO A 10 4.28 9.84 16.84
N ALA A 11 3.64 9.13 17.79
CA ALA A 11 2.35 8.46 17.55
C ALA A 11 1.22 9.42 17.16
N MET A 12 1.34 10.70 17.54
CA MET A 12 0.37 11.75 17.21
C MET A 12 0.47 12.27 15.78
N VAL A 13 1.58 11.99 15.07
CA VAL A 13 1.78 12.42 13.68
C VAL A 13 1.16 11.35 12.78
N GLN A 14 0.01 11.64 12.21
CA GLN A 14 -0.74 10.73 11.34
C GLN A 14 -1.54 11.50 10.30
N GLY A 15 -2.07 10.82 9.30
CA GLY A 15 -2.89 11.42 8.24
C GLY A 15 -2.11 12.40 7.37
N TYR A 16 -2.69 13.56 7.12
CA TYR A 16 -2.08 14.57 6.23
C TYR A 16 -0.73 15.10 6.74
N PRO A 17 -0.53 15.39 8.04
CA PRO A 17 0.79 15.74 8.55
C PRO A 17 1.86 14.69 8.27
N LEU A 18 1.50 13.41 8.36
CA LEU A 18 2.41 12.30 8.03
C LEU A 18 2.75 12.27 6.53
N HIS A 19 1.76 12.47 5.68
CA HIS A 19 1.97 12.60 4.23
C HIS A 19 2.96 13.72 3.92
N ARG A 20 2.80 14.89 4.53
CA ARG A 20 3.72 16.02 4.36
C ARG A 20 5.13 15.71 4.87
N LEU A 21 5.24 14.97 5.97
CA LEU A 21 6.53 14.53 6.49
C LEU A 21 7.26 13.65 5.46
N VAL A 22 6.58 12.66 4.90
CA VAL A 22 7.15 11.78 3.87
C VAL A 22 7.54 12.57 2.63
N MET A 23 6.70 13.47 2.17
CA MET A 23 7.01 14.35 1.02
C MET A 23 8.24 15.21 1.27
N GLY A 24 8.41 15.71 2.49
CA GLY A 24 9.62 16.46 2.88
C GLY A 24 10.88 15.59 2.90
N LEU A 25 10.78 14.37 3.41
CA LEU A 25 11.90 13.43 3.47
C LEU A 25 12.37 12.98 2.07
N THR A 26 11.46 12.84 1.13
CA THR A 26 11.74 12.36 -0.23
C THR A 26 11.90 13.48 -1.24
N ASP A 27 11.87 14.73 -0.80
CA ASP A 27 11.93 15.91 -1.66
C ASP A 27 10.90 15.87 -2.80
N GLY A 28 9.68 15.44 -2.47
CA GLY A 28 8.58 15.31 -3.42
C GLY A 28 8.68 14.14 -4.38
N GLN A 29 9.70 13.30 -4.26
CA GLN A 29 9.83 12.10 -5.09
C GLN A 29 8.86 10.99 -4.66
N PRO A 30 8.48 10.09 -5.58
CA PRO A 30 7.55 9.03 -5.27
C PRO A 30 8.00 8.15 -4.10
N ALA A 31 7.08 7.89 -3.19
CA ALA A 31 7.29 7.00 -2.05
C ALA A 31 5.99 6.34 -1.64
N LEU A 32 6.09 5.09 -1.22
CA LEU A 32 5.02 4.41 -0.50
C LEU A 32 5.34 4.43 0.98
N PHE A 33 4.32 4.58 1.81
CA PHE A 33 4.53 4.53 3.24
C PHE A 33 3.36 3.89 3.97
N VAL A 34 3.67 3.32 5.13
CA VAL A 34 2.68 2.76 6.06
C VAL A 34 2.95 3.33 7.45
N ASP A 35 1.88 3.85 8.04
CA ASP A 35 1.88 4.26 9.44
C ASP A 35 1.68 3.02 10.32
N ALA A 36 2.74 2.59 11.00
CA ALA A 36 2.72 1.47 11.94
C ALA A 36 2.67 1.94 13.41
N GLY A 37 2.15 3.14 13.66
CA GLY A 37 2.02 3.72 15.01
C GLY A 37 3.26 4.48 15.43
N GLN A 38 4.19 3.83 16.10
CA GLN A 38 5.46 4.42 16.51
C GLN A 38 6.53 4.33 15.41
N GLU A 39 6.31 3.51 14.41
CA GLU A 39 7.19 3.35 13.26
C GLU A 39 6.52 3.84 11.99
N LEU A 40 7.31 4.41 11.12
CA LEU A 40 6.95 4.80 9.76
C LEU A 40 7.77 3.94 8.80
N LEU A 41 7.09 3.10 8.04
CA LEU A 41 7.72 2.29 7.01
C LEU A 41 7.64 3.06 5.68
N ILE A 42 8.78 3.27 5.04
CA ILE A 42 8.86 3.99 3.75
C ILE A 42 9.55 3.11 2.73
N ARG A 43 8.99 3.06 1.54
CA ARG A 43 9.64 2.45 0.37
C ARG A 43 9.80 3.51 -0.71
N THR A 44 11.03 3.77 -1.12
CA THR A 44 11.37 4.81 -2.10
C THR A 44 12.69 4.50 -2.77
N SER A 45 12.93 5.09 -3.94
CA SER A 45 14.25 5.08 -4.58
C SER A 45 15.16 6.21 -4.11
N VAL A 46 14.67 7.09 -3.26
CA VAL A 46 15.44 8.19 -2.69
C VAL A 46 16.29 7.68 -1.53
N GLU A 47 17.56 8.03 -1.50
CA GLU A 47 18.44 7.76 -0.36
C GLU A 47 18.12 8.75 0.77
N LEU A 48 17.74 8.20 1.93
CA LEU A 48 17.53 8.96 3.15
C LEU A 48 18.72 8.77 4.09
N ASP A 49 18.98 9.74 4.94
CA ASP A 49 20.01 9.64 5.98
C ASP A 49 19.53 8.74 7.13
N ALA A 50 19.35 7.47 6.83
CA ALA A 50 18.89 6.44 7.75
C ALA A 50 19.28 5.05 7.24
N PRO A 51 19.39 4.04 8.14
CA PRO A 51 19.60 2.66 7.72
C PRO A 51 18.47 2.18 6.80
N SER A 52 18.83 1.50 5.73
CA SER A 52 17.89 0.99 4.74
C SER A 52 18.13 -0.48 4.42
N LYS A 53 17.10 -1.10 3.87
CA LYS A 53 17.15 -2.44 3.29
C LYS A 53 16.79 -2.34 1.82
N GLU A 54 17.61 -2.92 0.95
CA GLU A 54 17.28 -3.01 -0.47
C GLU A 54 16.13 -3.97 -0.71
N VAL A 55 15.16 -3.55 -1.52
CA VAL A 55 14.11 -4.44 -2.00
C VAL A 55 14.66 -5.24 -3.17
N MET A 56 14.94 -6.52 -2.94
CA MET A 56 15.47 -7.39 -3.96
C MET A 56 14.43 -7.64 -5.06
N PRO A 57 14.84 -7.64 -6.33
CA PRO A 57 13.91 -7.92 -7.43
C PRO A 57 13.44 -9.38 -7.39
N PHE A 58 12.20 -9.58 -7.78
CA PHE A 58 11.60 -10.91 -7.93
C PHE A 58 11.70 -11.38 -9.38
N ALA A 59 11.78 -12.69 -9.56
CA ALA A 59 11.69 -13.34 -10.86
C ALA A 59 10.29 -13.88 -11.12
N GLU A 60 9.93 -14.06 -12.39
CA GLU A 60 8.71 -14.75 -12.77
C GLU A 60 8.68 -16.16 -12.19
N GLY A 61 7.57 -16.54 -11.57
CA GLY A 61 7.41 -17.82 -10.89
C GLY A 61 7.77 -17.81 -9.40
N ASP A 62 8.40 -16.76 -8.89
CA ASP A 62 8.69 -16.65 -7.47
C ASP A 62 7.41 -16.64 -6.63
N ILE A 63 7.47 -17.35 -5.52
CA ILE A 63 6.39 -17.42 -4.53
C ILE A 63 6.86 -16.72 -3.27
N THR A 64 6.09 -15.76 -2.79
CA THR A 64 6.43 -14.98 -1.60
C THR A 64 5.23 -14.69 -0.72
N ALA A 65 5.46 -14.59 0.58
CA ALA A 65 4.48 -14.02 1.49
C ALA A 65 4.35 -12.51 1.23
N PHE A 66 3.17 -11.96 1.48
CA PHE A 66 2.92 -10.53 1.32
C PHE A 66 2.02 -9.98 2.43
N GLU A 67 2.19 -8.71 2.69
CA GLU A 67 1.26 -7.87 3.44
C GLU A 67 0.94 -6.64 2.59
N LEU A 68 -0.33 -6.26 2.56
CA LEU A 68 -0.80 -5.13 1.77
C LEU A 68 -1.92 -4.40 2.50
N ARG A 69 -1.79 -3.09 2.62
CA ARG A 69 -2.87 -2.22 3.06
C ARG A 69 -3.40 -1.43 1.87
N ALA A 70 -4.70 -1.50 1.62
CA ALA A 70 -5.31 -0.86 0.47
C ALA A 70 -6.74 -0.40 0.77
N CYS A 71 -7.18 0.59 0.02
CA CYS A 71 -8.59 0.96 -0.05
C CYS A 71 -9.23 0.21 -1.21
N CYS A 72 -10.09 -0.75 -0.89
CA CYS A 72 -10.78 -1.55 -1.90
C CYS A 72 -12.12 -0.89 -2.25
N GLY A 73 -12.51 -0.98 -3.49
CA GLY A 73 -13.80 -0.45 -3.92
C GLY A 73 -13.97 -0.50 -5.43
N LYS A 74 -15.12 0.00 -5.86
CA LYS A 74 -15.46 0.18 -7.27
C LYS A 74 -15.58 1.67 -7.56
N LYS A 75 -15.18 2.08 -8.75
CA LYS A 75 -15.54 3.42 -9.28
C LYS A 75 -16.85 3.32 -10.03
N ARG A 76 -17.83 4.12 -9.64
CA ARG A 76 -19.11 4.24 -10.34
C ARG A 76 -19.41 5.72 -10.53
N LYS A 77 -19.56 6.17 -11.78
CA LYS A 77 -19.82 7.57 -12.13
C LYS A 77 -18.82 8.55 -11.45
N GLY A 78 -17.53 8.19 -11.42
CA GLY A 78 -16.48 9.01 -10.81
C GLY A 78 -16.42 8.99 -9.29
N LYS A 79 -17.31 8.26 -8.62
CA LYS A 79 -17.31 8.12 -7.16
C LYS A 79 -16.75 6.77 -6.73
N ASN A 80 -16.01 6.77 -5.64
CA ASN A 80 -15.55 5.54 -5.00
C ASN A 80 -16.70 4.93 -4.19
N ILE A 81 -17.03 3.66 -4.49
CA ILE A 81 -17.98 2.87 -3.72
C ILE A 81 -17.19 1.77 -3.02
N TYR A 82 -17.19 1.79 -1.70
CA TYR A 82 -16.51 0.79 -0.90
C TYR A 82 -17.41 -0.44 -0.70
N PHE A 83 -16.77 -1.59 -0.54
CA PHE A 83 -17.48 -2.83 -0.21
C PHE A 83 -18.02 -2.78 1.22
N GLU A 84 -19.10 -3.51 1.48
CA GLU A 84 -19.59 -3.70 2.83
C GLU A 84 -18.51 -4.36 3.71
N ARG A 85 -18.54 -4.06 5.01
CA ARG A 85 -17.50 -4.42 5.96
C ARG A 85 -17.15 -5.91 5.96
N LYS A 86 -18.15 -6.79 5.81
CA LYS A 86 -17.98 -8.25 5.82
C LYS A 86 -17.95 -8.87 4.43
N ASP A 87 -17.86 -8.08 3.39
CA ASP A 87 -17.79 -8.57 2.03
C ASP A 87 -16.35 -8.99 1.66
N TRP A 88 -15.91 -10.09 2.23
CA TRP A 88 -14.58 -10.64 1.98
C TRP A 88 -14.41 -11.13 0.55
N ARG A 89 -15.46 -11.69 -0.03
CA ARG A 89 -15.42 -12.20 -1.40
C ARG A 89 -15.11 -11.10 -2.41
N SER A 90 -15.76 -9.97 -2.32
CA SER A 90 -15.48 -8.82 -3.20
C SER A 90 -14.07 -8.30 -3.02
N ARG A 91 -13.52 -8.31 -1.81
CA ARG A 91 -12.14 -7.92 -1.55
C ARG A 91 -11.14 -8.90 -2.13
N HIS A 92 -11.37 -10.20 -2.01
CA HIS A 92 -10.54 -11.22 -2.65
C HIS A 92 -10.55 -11.07 -4.17
N ASP A 93 -11.71 -10.89 -4.77
CA ASP A 93 -11.86 -10.69 -6.21
C ASP A 93 -11.17 -9.40 -6.68
N TRP A 94 -11.24 -8.34 -5.88
CA TRP A 94 -10.53 -7.09 -6.14
C TRP A 94 -9.02 -7.32 -6.21
N LEU A 95 -8.45 -8.01 -5.23
CA LEU A 95 -7.01 -8.29 -5.18
C LEU A 95 -6.57 -9.19 -6.35
N LYS A 96 -7.35 -10.21 -6.69
CA LYS A 96 -7.07 -11.07 -7.84
C LYS A 96 -7.03 -10.30 -9.15
N ARG A 97 -7.98 -9.41 -9.38
CA ARG A 97 -8.00 -8.54 -10.57
C ARG A 97 -6.82 -7.57 -10.60
N ARG A 98 -6.46 -7.02 -9.45
CA ARG A 98 -5.25 -6.19 -9.34
C ARG A 98 -4.01 -6.98 -9.68
N GLY A 99 -3.92 -8.21 -9.22
CA GLY A 99 -2.81 -9.10 -9.55
C GLY A 99 -2.66 -9.33 -11.05
N GLU A 100 -3.75 -9.57 -11.77
CA GLU A 100 -3.72 -9.70 -13.21
C GLU A 100 -3.17 -8.47 -13.92
N GLN A 101 -3.46 -7.27 -13.40
CA GLN A 101 -2.98 -5.99 -13.92
C GLN A 101 -1.54 -5.67 -13.52
N LEU A 102 -1.06 -6.23 -12.42
CA LEU A 102 0.20 -5.84 -11.76
C LEU A 102 1.23 -6.97 -11.68
N GLY A 103 0.97 -8.08 -12.36
CA GLY A 103 1.96 -9.15 -12.52
C GLY A 103 2.08 -10.11 -11.35
N PHE A 104 1.01 -10.36 -10.60
CA PHE A 104 1.00 -11.36 -9.55
C PHE A 104 -0.32 -12.12 -9.46
N GLU A 105 -0.28 -13.31 -8.89
CA GLU A 105 -1.44 -14.15 -8.62
C GLU A 105 -1.48 -14.46 -7.12
N PRO A 106 -2.50 -14.00 -6.39
CA PRO A 106 -2.69 -14.41 -5.00
C PRO A 106 -3.01 -15.90 -4.92
N LEU A 107 -2.24 -16.65 -4.16
CA LEU A 107 -2.46 -18.08 -3.91
C LEU A 107 -3.28 -18.31 -2.65
N THR A 108 -3.01 -17.55 -1.60
CA THR A 108 -3.81 -17.50 -0.39
C THR A 108 -4.04 -16.05 -0.01
N ILE A 109 -5.24 -15.76 0.51
CA ILE A 109 -5.63 -14.41 0.93
C ILE A 109 -6.35 -14.51 2.26
N HIS A 110 -5.89 -13.73 3.24
CA HIS A 110 -6.64 -13.40 4.44
C HIS A 110 -6.76 -11.88 4.50
N CYS A 111 -7.95 -11.37 4.76
CA CYS A 111 -8.14 -9.92 4.85
C CYS A 111 -8.96 -9.53 6.06
N THR A 112 -8.64 -8.37 6.60
CA THR A 112 -9.40 -7.67 7.61
C THR A 112 -9.70 -6.26 7.13
N SER A 113 -10.82 -5.70 7.54
CA SER A 113 -11.26 -4.37 7.13
C SER A 113 -11.53 -3.50 8.33
N ASP A 114 -11.15 -2.24 8.25
CA ASP A 114 -11.47 -1.21 9.21
C ASP A 114 -11.82 0.10 8.49
N ILE A 115 -12.46 1.00 9.20
CA ILE A 115 -12.78 2.34 8.68
C ILE A 115 -11.74 3.31 9.22
N ALA A 116 -10.94 3.87 8.34
CA ALA A 116 -10.00 4.93 8.68
C ALA A 116 -10.59 6.30 8.37
N THR A 117 -10.32 7.27 9.24
CA THR A 117 -10.63 8.67 9.00
C THR A 117 -9.39 9.36 8.48
N ILE A 118 -9.48 9.97 7.31
CA ILE A 118 -8.39 10.72 6.71
C ILE A 118 -8.69 12.21 6.82
N ASP A 119 -7.73 12.95 7.39
CA ASP A 119 -7.75 14.40 7.41
C ASP A 119 -7.10 14.92 6.12
N SER A 120 -7.86 15.69 5.34
CA SER A 120 -7.37 16.27 4.09
C SER A 120 -6.50 17.52 4.28
N GLY A 121 -6.32 17.99 5.51
CA GLY A 121 -5.58 19.22 5.82
C GLY A 121 -6.31 20.52 5.48
N ARG A 122 -7.57 20.45 5.04
CA ARG A 122 -8.45 21.60 4.71
C ARG A 122 -9.71 21.65 5.55
N SER A 123 -9.63 21.30 6.82
CA SER A 123 -10.76 21.19 7.74
C SER A 123 -11.84 20.17 7.29
N ARG A 124 -11.47 19.27 6.38
CA ARG A 124 -12.32 18.17 5.91
C ARG A 124 -11.69 16.84 6.31
N SER A 125 -12.46 16.01 6.97
CA SER A 125 -12.13 14.60 7.17
C SER A 125 -13.09 13.74 6.34
N PHE A 126 -12.61 12.62 5.83
CA PHE A 126 -13.44 11.64 5.14
C PHE A 126 -13.06 10.24 5.60
N ARG A 127 -14.04 9.34 5.51
CA ARG A 127 -13.84 7.95 5.88
C ARG A 127 -13.50 7.12 4.65
N VAL A 128 -12.52 6.24 4.81
CA VAL A 128 -12.13 5.28 3.78
C VAL A 128 -12.13 3.87 4.38
N ASP A 129 -12.46 2.90 3.55
CA ASP A 129 -12.27 1.51 3.91
C ASP A 129 -10.78 1.18 3.84
N GLN A 130 -10.21 0.75 4.95
CA GLN A 130 -8.83 0.28 5.04
C GLN A 130 -8.85 -1.23 5.16
N THR A 131 -8.42 -1.92 4.12
CA THR A 131 -8.32 -3.38 4.11
C THR A 131 -6.86 -3.80 4.21
N ASP A 132 -6.58 -4.67 5.16
CA ASP A 132 -5.28 -5.31 5.32
C ASP A 132 -5.37 -6.73 4.76
N PHE A 133 -4.52 -7.03 3.77
CA PHE A 133 -4.38 -8.35 3.17
C PHE A 133 -3.09 -8.98 3.64
N VAL A 134 -3.16 -10.26 3.97
CA VAL A 134 -2.01 -11.11 4.28
C VAL A 134 -2.16 -12.41 3.52
N GLY A 135 -1.09 -12.91 2.96
CA GLY A 135 -1.14 -14.17 2.25
C GLY A 135 0.14 -14.54 1.53
N VAL A 136 -0.03 -15.34 0.50
CA VAL A 136 1.05 -15.80 -0.38
C VAL A 136 0.66 -15.50 -1.82
N LEU A 137 1.60 -15.00 -2.59
CA LEU A 137 1.39 -14.72 -4.00
C LEU A 137 2.50 -15.36 -4.86
N LYS A 138 2.20 -15.53 -6.14
CA LYS A 138 3.15 -15.94 -7.18
C LYS A 138 3.36 -14.78 -8.14
N VAL A 139 4.59 -14.48 -8.46
CA VAL A 139 4.93 -13.46 -9.46
C VAL A 139 4.70 -14.02 -10.85
N THR A 140 3.83 -13.40 -11.64
CA THR A 140 3.49 -13.81 -13.02
C THR A 140 4.18 -12.95 -14.07
N ASP A 141 4.51 -11.72 -13.75
CA ASP A 141 5.26 -10.80 -14.60
C ASP A 141 6.18 -9.94 -13.71
N ALA A 142 7.49 -10.19 -13.80
CA ALA A 142 8.47 -9.57 -12.92
C ALA A 142 8.56 -8.05 -13.10
N GLN A 143 8.46 -7.52 -14.33
CA GLN A 143 8.53 -6.09 -14.57
C GLN A 143 7.32 -5.35 -14.02
N MET A 144 6.13 -5.88 -14.28
CA MET A 144 4.88 -5.30 -13.74
C MET A 144 4.85 -5.38 -12.22
N PHE A 145 5.30 -6.48 -11.65
CA PHE A 145 5.37 -6.65 -10.19
C PHE A 145 6.36 -5.68 -9.54
N GLN A 146 7.53 -5.48 -10.14
CA GLN A 146 8.50 -4.50 -9.66
C GLN A 146 7.93 -3.08 -9.65
N LYS A 147 7.16 -2.73 -10.68
CA LYS A 147 6.45 -1.45 -10.73
C LYS A 147 5.40 -1.33 -9.63
N ALA A 148 4.67 -2.41 -9.35
CA ALA A 148 3.71 -2.44 -8.25
C ALA A 148 4.38 -2.27 -6.88
N LEU A 149 5.56 -2.86 -6.68
CA LEU A 149 6.34 -2.68 -5.45
C LEU A 149 6.77 -1.22 -5.25
N ALA A 150 7.05 -0.51 -6.32
CA ALA A 150 7.47 0.89 -6.29
C ALA A 150 6.30 1.88 -6.19
N CYS A 151 5.19 1.60 -6.87
CA CYS A 151 4.06 2.53 -7.05
C CYS A 151 2.81 2.15 -6.25
N GLY A 152 2.78 0.95 -5.67
CA GLY A 152 1.63 0.44 -4.93
C GLY A 152 0.62 -0.32 -5.79
N VAL A 153 -0.31 -0.97 -5.10
CA VAL A 153 -1.36 -1.81 -5.69
C VAL A 153 -2.70 -1.07 -5.80
N GLY A 154 -2.85 0.02 -5.08
CA GLY A 154 -4.09 0.80 -5.06
C GLY A 154 -4.44 1.44 -6.40
N SER A 155 -5.70 1.84 -6.53
CA SER A 155 -6.13 2.68 -7.65
C SER A 155 -5.57 4.08 -7.48
N VAL A 156 -4.93 4.54 -8.47
CA VAL A 156 -4.56 5.95 -8.59
C VAL A 156 -5.76 6.72 -9.11
#